data_701637d4e4f648cc238ffe8d67a02992
#
_entry.id   701637d4e4f648cc238ffe8d67a02992
#
_cell.length_a   1.000
_cell.length_b   1.000
_cell.length_c   1.000
_cell.angle_alpha   90.00
_cell.angle_beta   90.00
_cell.angle_gamma   90.00
#
_symmetry.space_group_name_H-M   'P 1'
#
loop_
_entity.id
_entity.type
_entity.pdbx_description
1 polymer ?
#
loop_
_entity_poly.entity_id
_entity_poly.type
_entity_poly.pdbx_seq_one_letter_code
_entity_poly.pdbx_strand_id
1 'polypeptide(L)'
;MANLRTMSFDAVIVGGGGSGMRAALQLAQSGYNTAVITKVFPTRSHTVSAQGGITCAIASDDPDDQWQWHMYDTVKGSDYIGDQEAIEYMCQTGPEAVFELEHMGLPFSRTKEGRIYQRPFGGQSKDYGAGGQAARTCAAADRTGHALLHTLYQGNLKNKTVFLTEWFAVDIVQNEDKAVVGVVAINIETGESVYVKSKATVFATGGAGRIYASTTNAHICTGDGIGMALRAGFPVQDIEMWQFHPTGIHGAGTLVTEGCRGEGGYLINKDGERFMERYAPNAKDLAGRDVVARSMVLEILEGRGCGPEGDHVYLKLDHLGEEALNAKLPGILELSRTFAHADPVKVPIPVVPTCHYMMGGIPTNVDGQALTIDREGNDEVIEGLYSCGEAACVSVHGANRLGGNSLLDLVVFGRASGIFIEKKLKEGIDLKEATQDDIDRAMAVLNKINSSTEGENSAKLRGELQTIMQNYFGVFRRGDFMEQGVAKLDELRPRIQNVFLEDKSLAFNTARIEALELQNLFETAYATAIAAAGRTESRGAHAREDFQERDDDNWLCHSIYFPGSKEIGKRSVNFSLKTREPFEPKVRTY
;
A
#
# COMPACT_ATOMS: atom_id res chain seq x y z
N MET A 1 -25.17 -28.79 1.53
CA MET A 1 -23.73 -28.80 1.86
C MET A 1 -23.58 -29.03 3.35
N ALA A 2 -22.47 -29.60 3.84
CA ALA A 2 -22.26 -29.71 5.28
C ALA A 2 -22.09 -28.32 5.89
N ASN A 3 -22.69 -28.06 7.05
CA ASN A 3 -22.49 -26.80 7.77
C ASN A 3 -21.01 -26.59 8.06
N LEU A 4 -20.46 -25.44 7.69
CA LEU A 4 -19.07 -25.08 8.03
C LEU A 4 -18.89 -25.01 9.55
N ARG A 5 -17.72 -25.39 10.03
CA ARG A 5 -17.32 -25.08 11.40
C ARG A 5 -17.29 -23.55 11.57
N THR A 6 -17.81 -23.08 12.69
CA THR A 6 -17.81 -21.65 13.03
C THR A 6 -16.82 -21.39 14.17
N MET A 7 -16.00 -20.36 14.00
CA MET A 7 -15.19 -19.75 15.07
C MET A 7 -15.73 -18.34 15.31
N SER A 8 -15.81 -17.91 16.57
CA SER A 8 -16.39 -16.59 16.92
C SER A 8 -15.39 -15.74 17.69
N PHE A 9 -15.27 -14.47 17.29
CA PHE A 9 -14.42 -13.48 17.92
C PHE A 9 -15.16 -12.15 18.06
N ASP A 10 -14.71 -11.28 18.96
CA ASP A 10 -15.22 -9.90 19.00
C ASP A 10 -14.74 -9.11 17.80
N ALA A 11 -13.47 -9.28 17.41
CA ALA A 11 -12.90 -8.69 16.23
C ALA A 11 -12.02 -9.69 15.45
N VAL A 12 -12.10 -9.62 14.13
CA VAL A 12 -11.27 -10.40 13.20
C VAL A 12 -10.51 -9.44 12.30
N ILE A 13 -9.19 -9.53 12.31
CA ILE A 13 -8.29 -8.76 11.45
C ILE A 13 -7.79 -9.67 10.34
N VAL A 14 -8.05 -9.30 9.09
CA VAL A 14 -7.55 -10.00 7.91
C VAL A 14 -6.28 -9.30 7.43
N GLY A 15 -5.14 -9.91 7.69
CA GLY A 15 -3.81 -9.38 7.37
C GLY A 15 -2.94 -9.14 8.61
N GLY A 16 -1.85 -9.89 8.72
CA GLY A 16 -0.87 -9.82 9.82
C GLY A 16 0.27 -8.84 9.56
N GLY A 17 0.04 -7.76 8.79
CA GLY A 17 1.00 -6.68 8.57
C GLY A 17 1.02 -5.66 9.71
N GLY A 18 1.78 -4.57 9.52
CA GLY A 18 1.95 -3.54 10.54
C GLY A 18 0.63 -2.92 11.01
N SER A 19 -0.27 -2.54 10.09
CA SER A 19 -1.57 -1.94 10.44
C SER A 19 -2.48 -2.93 11.15
N GLY A 20 -2.61 -4.16 10.62
CA GLY A 20 -3.44 -5.19 11.23
C GLY A 20 -2.98 -5.57 12.62
N MET A 21 -1.66 -5.76 12.83
CA MET A 21 -1.12 -6.06 14.15
C MET A 21 -1.24 -4.89 15.12
N ARG A 22 -1.18 -3.61 14.63
CA ARG A 22 -1.41 -2.45 15.51
C ARG A 22 -2.87 -2.36 15.96
N ALA A 23 -3.83 -2.62 15.07
CA ALA A 23 -5.24 -2.68 15.39
C ALA A 23 -5.55 -3.84 16.38
N ALA A 24 -5.05 -5.04 16.08
CA ALA A 24 -5.20 -6.22 16.93
C ALA A 24 -4.65 -6.00 18.34
N LEU A 25 -3.47 -5.37 18.44
CA LEU A 25 -2.83 -5.08 19.70
C LEU A 25 -3.71 -4.17 20.59
N GLN A 26 -4.29 -3.11 20.01
CA GLN A 26 -5.21 -2.21 20.73
C GLN A 26 -6.37 -2.98 21.35
N LEU A 27 -7.02 -3.83 20.57
CA LEU A 27 -8.18 -4.61 20.99
C LEU A 27 -7.82 -5.67 22.03
N ALA A 28 -6.72 -6.39 21.83
CA ALA A 28 -6.24 -7.40 22.76
C ALA A 28 -5.82 -6.80 24.12
N GLN A 29 -5.17 -5.63 24.13
CA GLN A 29 -4.84 -4.89 25.35
C GLN A 29 -6.10 -4.49 26.14
N SER A 30 -7.20 -4.21 25.46
CA SER A 30 -8.49 -3.89 26.06
C SER A 30 -9.30 -5.15 26.46
N GLY A 31 -8.75 -6.35 26.29
CA GLY A 31 -9.33 -7.62 26.74
C GLY A 31 -10.34 -8.24 25.78
N TYR A 32 -10.49 -7.75 24.56
CA TYR A 32 -11.38 -8.33 23.55
C TYR A 32 -10.78 -9.58 22.89
N ASN A 33 -11.63 -10.57 22.65
CA ASN A 33 -11.26 -11.79 21.93
C ASN A 33 -11.00 -11.46 20.45
N THR A 34 -9.73 -11.32 20.09
CA THR A 34 -9.28 -10.82 18.80
C THR A 34 -8.48 -11.88 18.05
N ALA A 35 -8.82 -12.11 16.78
CA ALA A 35 -8.07 -12.99 15.88
C ALA A 35 -7.44 -12.22 14.72
N VAL A 36 -6.25 -12.66 14.31
CA VAL A 36 -5.57 -12.21 13.09
C VAL A 36 -5.48 -13.39 12.13
N ILE A 37 -6.14 -13.27 10.97
CA ILE A 37 -6.01 -14.23 9.86
C ILE A 37 -4.85 -13.76 8.98
N THR A 38 -3.88 -14.63 8.74
CA THR A 38 -2.73 -14.29 7.90
C THR A 38 -2.30 -15.49 7.05
N LYS A 39 -2.16 -15.26 5.74
CA LYS A 39 -1.78 -16.32 4.78
C LYS A 39 -0.32 -16.73 4.84
N VAL A 40 0.50 -15.97 5.56
CA VAL A 40 1.90 -16.30 5.86
C VAL A 40 2.14 -16.12 7.36
N PHE A 41 3.27 -16.58 7.85
CA PHE A 41 3.67 -16.29 9.22
C PHE A 41 3.72 -14.76 9.44
N PRO A 42 3.21 -14.19 10.55
CA PRO A 42 3.06 -12.73 10.71
C PRO A 42 4.31 -11.91 10.41
N THR A 43 5.49 -12.37 10.85
CA THR A 43 6.77 -11.69 10.62
C THR A 43 7.30 -11.81 9.18
N ARG A 44 6.55 -12.45 8.27
CA ARG A 44 6.81 -12.54 6.83
C ARG A 44 5.91 -11.63 6.01
N SER A 45 5.05 -10.82 6.63
CA SER A 45 4.23 -9.85 5.90
C SER A 45 5.10 -8.80 5.20
N HIS A 46 4.54 -8.13 4.18
CA HIS A 46 5.31 -7.18 3.36
C HIS A 46 5.93 -6.02 4.15
N THR A 47 5.33 -5.63 5.28
CA THR A 47 5.89 -4.61 6.19
C THR A 47 7.35 -4.89 6.59
N VAL A 48 7.75 -6.18 6.68
CA VAL A 48 9.14 -6.56 7.00
C VAL A 48 10.15 -5.99 6.02
N SER A 49 9.75 -5.75 4.77
CA SER A 49 10.61 -5.26 3.68
C SER A 49 10.78 -3.75 3.67
N ALA A 50 10.10 -3.00 4.55
CA ALA A 50 10.21 -1.54 4.62
C ALA A 50 11.56 -1.13 5.23
N GLN A 51 12.36 -0.44 4.43
CA GLN A 51 13.75 -0.10 4.74
C GLN A 51 13.91 1.34 5.27
N GLY A 52 13.08 2.26 4.77
CA GLY A 52 13.32 3.70 4.88
C GLY A 52 13.19 4.27 6.28
N GLY A 53 12.09 4.04 6.94
CA GLY A 53 11.74 4.62 8.25
C GLY A 53 10.31 5.12 8.32
N ILE A 54 9.95 5.66 9.48
CA ILE A 54 8.65 6.27 9.78
C ILE A 54 8.83 7.78 9.75
N THR A 55 8.21 8.46 8.78
CA THR A 55 8.29 9.93 8.68
C THR A 55 7.37 10.57 9.70
N CYS A 56 7.93 11.33 10.63
CA CYS A 56 7.20 11.98 11.70
C CYS A 56 7.98 13.14 12.31
N ALA A 57 7.32 14.28 12.53
CA ALA A 57 7.93 15.47 13.13
C ALA A 57 8.01 15.32 14.66
N ILE A 58 9.09 14.68 15.14
CA ILE A 58 9.35 14.50 16.57
C ILE A 58 10.44 15.46 17.12
N ALA A 59 10.87 16.42 16.30
CA ALA A 59 11.86 17.44 16.66
C ALA A 59 13.18 16.86 17.23
N SER A 60 13.62 15.70 16.74
CA SER A 60 14.82 15.03 17.25
C SER A 60 16.09 15.55 16.58
N ASP A 61 16.07 15.74 15.27
CA ASP A 61 17.17 16.30 14.49
C ASP A 61 17.12 17.84 14.51
N ASP A 62 15.95 18.39 14.20
CA ASP A 62 15.67 19.84 14.22
C ASP A 62 14.67 20.17 15.31
N PRO A 63 15.06 20.94 16.35
CA PRO A 63 14.17 21.32 17.44
C PRO A 63 12.94 22.14 17.02
N ASP A 64 13.02 22.81 15.87
CA ASP A 64 11.94 23.65 15.34
C ASP A 64 10.97 22.88 14.44
N ASP A 65 11.29 21.61 14.07
CA ASP A 65 10.41 20.80 13.21
C ASP A 65 9.08 20.50 13.89
N GLN A 66 7.99 20.66 13.14
CA GLN A 66 6.62 20.55 13.66
C GLN A 66 5.71 19.83 12.70
N TRP A 67 4.67 19.20 13.24
CA TRP A 67 3.72 18.40 12.46
C TRP A 67 2.97 19.21 11.39
N GLN A 68 2.80 20.54 11.57
CA GLN A 68 2.16 21.42 10.59
C GLN A 68 2.99 21.52 9.29
N TRP A 69 4.32 21.50 9.37
CA TRP A 69 5.18 21.46 8.19
C TRP A 69 5.09 20.10 7.50
N HIS A 70 5.05 19.01 8.28
CA HIS A 70 4.83 17.67 7.75
C HIS A 70 3.47 17.54 7.06
N MET A 71 2.42 18.11 7.64
CA MET A 71 1.09 18.19 7.05
C MET A 71 1.12 18.93 5.71
N TYR A 72 1.75 20.12 5.66
CA TYR A 72 1.89 20.88 4.41
C TYR A 72 2.56 20.06 3.31
N ASP A 73 3.69 19.42 3.63
CA ASP A 73 4.43 18.59 2.68
C ASP A 73 3.58 17.40 2.19
N THR A 74 2.79 16.80 3.07
CA THR A 74 1.91 15.68 2.73
C THR A 74 0.78 16.12 1.82
N VAL A 75 0.12 17.26 2.08
CA VAL A 75 -0.91 17.84 1.21
C VAL A 75 -0.31 18.19 -0.17
N LYS A 76 0.83 18.88 -0.21
CA LYS A 76 1.54 19.19 -1.45
C LYS A 76 1.96 17.91 -2.18
N GLY A 77 2.51 16.94 -1.44
CA GLY A 77 2.97 15.65 -1.98
C GLY A 77 1.84 14.83 -2.59
N SER A 78 0.65 14.85 -1.97
CA SER A 78 -0.57 14.19 -2.46
C SER A 78 -1.16 14.81 -3.73
N ASP A 79 -0.55 15.89 -4.23
CA ASP A 79 -1.04 16.73 -5.33
C ASP A 79 -2.46 17.23 -5.11
N TYR A 80 -2.75 17.58 -3.83
CA TYR A 80 -3.96 18.22 -3.33
C TYR A 80 -5.26 17.41 -3.42
N ILE A 81 -5.19 16.11 -3.73
CA ILE A 81 -6.36 15.21 -3.60
C ILE A 81 -6.29 14.31 -2.36
N GLY A 82 -5.32 14.53 -1.46
CA GLY A 82 -5.39 13.96 -0.11
C GLY A 82 -6.40 14.70 0.74
N ASP A 83 -7.24 13.98 1.49
CA ASP A 83 -8.20 14.57 2.44
C ASP A 83 -7.42 15.25 3.58
N GLN A 84 -7.56 16.58 3.69
CA GLN A 84 -6.74 17.38 4.60
C GLN A 84 -7.07 17.08 6.08
N GLU A 85 -8.29 16.70 6.40
CA GLU A 85 -8.67 16.25 7.75
C GLU A 85 -7.91 14.98 8.15
N ALA A 86 -7.81 14.00 7.25
CA ALA A 86 -7.10 12.76 7.51
C ALA A 86 -5.59 12.99 7.61
N ILE A 87 -5.03 13.87 6.77
CA ILE A 87 -3.62 14.27 6.81
C ILE A 87 -3.30 15.02 8.13
N GLU A 88 -4.17 15.94 8.55
CA GLU A 88 -4.04 16.64 9.84
C GLU A 88 -4.00 15.65 10.99
N TYR A 89 -4.97 14.72 11.03
CA TYR A 89 -5.03 13.68 12.04
C TYR A 89 -3.75 12.82 12.07
N MET A 90 -3.28 12.35 10.91
CA MET A 90 -2.07 11.53 10.82
C MET A 90 -0.84 12.27 11.33
N CYS A 91 -0.61 13.51 10.88
CA CYS A 91 0.57 14.27 11.24
C CYS A 91 0.56 14.73 12.70
N GLN A 92 -0.61 15.08 13.23
CA GLN A 92 -0.78 15.50 14.61
C GLN A 92 -0.62 14.34 15.60
N THR A 93 -1.16 13.15 15.27
CA THR A 93 -1.11 11.95 16.12
C THR A 93 0.24 11.22 15.98
N GLY A 94 0.95 11.44 14.89
CA GLY A 94 2.18 10.73 14.55
C GLY A 94 3.24 10.70 15.65
N PRO A 95 3.60 11.83 16.30
CA PRO A 95 4.59 11.84 17.38
C PRO A 95 4.26 10.90 18.52
N GLU A 96 3.00 10.90 18.99
CA GLU A 96 2.53 9.98 20.04
C GLU A 96 2.68 8.52 19.59
N ALA A 97 2.26 8.21 18.37
CA ALA A 97 2.34 6.86 17.82
C ALA A 97 3.78 6.35 17.70
N VAL A 98 4.74 7.21 17.32
CA VAL A 98 6.17 6.85 17.26
C VAL A 98 6.75 6.60 18.65
N PHE A 99 6.44 7.44 19.63
CA PHE A 99 6.90 7.23 21.00
C PHE A 99 6.27 5.99 21.66
N GLU A 100 4.99 5.68 21.35
CA GLU A 100 4.39 4.40 21.77
C GLU A 100 5.20 3.20 21.26
N LEU A 101 5.62 3.20 19.98
CA LEU A 101 6.46 2.13 19.42
C LEU A 101 7.83 2.03 20.12
N GLU A 102 8.44 3.17 20.43
CA GLU A 102 9.69 3.20 21.22
C GLU A 102 9.49 2.55 22.60
N HIS A 103 8.41 2.92 23.31
CA HIS A 103 8.07 2.34 24.61
C HIS A 103 7.71 0.85 24.53
N MET A 104 7.19 0.39 23.40
CA MET A 104 6.99 -1.03 23.13
C MET A 104 8.29 -1.79 22.86
N GLY A 105 9.41 -1.08 22.68
CA GLY A 105 10.75 -1.65 22.50
C GLY A 105 11.26 -1.62 21.05
N LEU A 106 10.68 -0.81 20.14
CA LEU A 106 11.22 -0.65 18.80
C LEU A 106 12.61 0.00 18.88
N PRO A 107 13.68 -0.67 18.39
CA PRO A 107 15.05 -0.22 18.56
C PRO A 107 15.44 0.81 17.49
N PHE A 108 14.87 2.01 17.54
CA PHE A 108 15.31 3.09 16.67
C PHE A 108 16.81 3.37 16.81
N SER A 109 17.48 3.67 15.72
CA SER A 109 18.84 4.19 15.73
C SER A 109 18.92 5.49 16.55
N ARG A 110 20.06 5.75 17.18
CA ARG A 110 20.24 6.90 18.08
C ARG A 110 21.29 7.86 17.56
N THR A 111 21.10 9.15 17.85
CA THR A 111 22.14 10.16 17.73
C THR A 111 23.16 9.97 18.86
N LYS A 112 24.27 10.71 18.80
CA LYS A 112 25.30 10.71 19.88
C LYS A 112 24.74 11.18 21.23
N GLU A 113 23.69 12.01 21.18
CA GLU A 113 22.98 12.54 22.37
C GLU A 113 21.88 11.59 22.86
N GLY A 114 21.73 10.41 22.26
CA GLY A 114 20.73 9.40 22.64
C GLY A 114 19.32 9.63 22.12
N ARG A 115 19.09 10.66 21.28
CA ARG A 115 17.79 10.92 20.65
C ARG A 115 17.52 9.96 19.50
N ILE A 116 16.25 9.77 19.09
CA ILE A 116 15.89 8.98 17.91
C ILE A 116 16.52 9.61 16.67
N TYR A 117 17.24 8.81 15.88
CA TYR A 117 17.85 9.26 14.64
C TYR A 117 16.79 9.51 13.58
N GLN A 118 16.86 10.68 12.94
CA GLN A 118 16.01 11.06 11.81
C GLN A 118 16.85 11.34 10.57
N ARG A 119 16.35 10.96 9.39
CA ARG A 119 17.02 11.21 8.11
C ARG A 119 16.11 11.99 7.15
N PRO A 120 16.67 12.73 6.18
CA PRO A 120 15.88 13.41 5.15
C PRO A 120 15.28 12.42 4.15
N PHE A 121 14.06 12.72 3.69
CA PHE A 121 13.40 12.03 2.59
C PHE A 121 12.84 13.05 1.59
N GLY A 122 12.56 12.59 0.36
CA GLY A 122 12.07 13.44 -0.73
C GLY A 122 10.75 14.12 -0.42
N GLY A 123 10.64 15.38 -0.79
CA GLY A 123 9.44 16.19 -0.61
C GLY A 123 9.22 16.70 0.81
N GLN A 124 10.14 16.46 1.74
CA GLN A 124 10.06 16.95 3.12
C GLN A 124 10.77 18.29 3.26
N SER A 125 10.08 19.30 3.77
CA SER A 125 10.58 20.67 3.86
C SER A 125 10.29 21.31 5.21
N LYS A 126 11.02 22.38 5.53
CA LYS A 126 10.80 23.25 6.69
C LYS A 126 10.01 24.48 6.28
N ASP A 127 9.39 25.14 7.24
CA ASP A 127 8.69 26.41 7.06
C ASP A 127 7.80 26.45 5.80
N TYR A 128 6.90 25.46 5.69
CA TYR A 128 5.94 25.39 4.58
C TYR A 128 6.60 25.49 3.18
N GLY A 129 7.77 24.87 3.04
CA GLY A 129 8.53 24.84 1.79
C GLY A 129 9.58 25.94 1.64
N ALA A 130 9.65 26.94 2.54
CA ALA A 130 10.60 28.04 2.48
C ALA A 130 11.93 27.75 3.18
N GLY A 131 11.97 26.82 4.13
CA GLY A 131 13.10 26.58 5.03
C GLY A 131 14.10 25.48 4.60
N GLY A 132 14.00 24.98 3.38
CA GLY A 132 14.87 23.91 2.88
C GLY A 132 14.44 22.51 3.31
N GLN A 133 15.35 21.54 3.16
CA GLN A 133 15.10 20.11 3.42
C GLN A 133 14.91 19.82 4.91
N ALA A 134 13.88 19.06 5.28
CA ALA A 134 13.67 18.54 6.63
C ALA A 134 14.17 17.10 6.77
N ALA A 135 14.69 16.76 7.95
CA ALA A 135 15.06 15.41 8.34
C ALA A 135 14.09 14.92 9.42
N ARG A 136 12.99 14.24 9.05
CA ARG A 136 11.95 13.77 9.99
C ARG A 136 11.63 12.28 9.89
N THR A 137 12.41 11.50 9.13
CA THR A 137 12.18 10.06 9.00
C THR A 137 12.94 9.28 10.07
N CYS A 138 12.21 8.79 11.08
CA CYS A 138 12.73 7.99 12.18
C CYS A 138 13.11 6.59 11.67
N ALA A 139 14.34 6.15 11.91
CA ALA A 139 14.87 4.93 11.33
C ALA A 139 15.51 3.98 12.34
N ALA A 140 15.41 2.68 12.06
CA ALA A 140 16.22 1.62 12.64
C ALA A 140 17.14 1.08 11.53
N ALA A 141 18.26 1.76 11.29
CA ALA A 141 19.14 1.60 10.14
C ALA A 141 18.34 1.57 8.81
N ASP A 142 18.48 0.53 7.99
CA ASP A 142 17.68 0.27 6.79
C ASP A 142 16.70 -0.92 6.96
N ARG A 143 16.27 -1.19 8.22
CA ARG A 143 15.43 -2.34 8.61
C ARG A 143 14.26 -1.92 9.51
N THR A 144 13.74 -0.72 9.34
CA THR A 144 12.70 -0.16 10.21
C THR A 144 11.42 -1.00 10.18
N GLY A 145 11.00 -1.49 9.01
CA GLY A 145 9.81 -2.35 8.89
C GLY A 145 9.96 -3.68 9.60
N HIS A 146 11.16 -4.28 9.54
CA HIS A 146 11.47 -5.51 10.29
C HIS A 146 11.36 -5.24 11.80
N ALA A 147 11.97 -4.17 12.30
CA ALA A 147 11.90 -3.80 13.71
C ALA A 147 10.45 -3.54 14.17
N LEU A 148 9.68 -2.78 13.39
CA LEU A 148 8.28 -2.49 13.65
C LEU A 148 7.44 -3.77 13.75
N LEU A 149 7.56 -4.65 12.76
CA LEU A 149 6.75 -5.85 12.67
C LEU A 149 7.00 -6.81 13.84
N HIS A 150 8.28 -7.01 14.20
CA HIS A 150 8.66 -7.83 15.34
C HIS A 150 8.19 -7.25 16.68
N THR A 151 8.29 -5.93 16.85
CA THR A 151 7.80 -5.24 18.06
C THR A 151 6.29 -5.44 18.24
N LEU A 152 5.51 -5.23 17.17
CA LEU A 152 4.06 -5.42 17.21
C LEU A 152 3.66 -6.89 17.40
N TYR A 153 4.38 -7.82 16.77
CA TYR A 153 4.12 -9.25 16.94
C TYR A 153 4.34 -9.69 18.39
N GLN A 154 5.46 -9.30 19.01
CA GLN A 154 5.72 -9.59 20.43
C GLN A 154 4.64 -8.99 21.35
N GLY A 155 4.21 -7.74 21.08
CA GLY A 155 3.12 -7.10 21.80
C GLY A 155 1.82 -7.89 21.72
N ASN A 156 1.45 -8.37 20.55
CA ASN A 156 0.26 -9.19 20.32
C ASN A 156 0.34 -10.53 21.05
N LEU A 157 1.47 -11.23 21.00
CA LEU A 157 1.68 -12.47 21.73
C LEU A 157 1.52 -12.28 23.25
N LYS A 158 2.11 -11.22 23.81
CA LYS A 158 2.01 -10.87 25.22
C LYS A 158 0.55 -10.64 25.65
N ASN A 159 -0.28 -10.07 24.77
CA ASN A 159 -1.68 -9.78 25.03
C ASN A 159 -2.64 -10.87 24.52
N LYS A 160 -2.12 -12.05 24.14
CA LYS A 160 -2.89 -13.25 23.79
C LYS A 160 -3.78 -13.09 22.55
N THR A 161 -3.39 -12.25 21.60
CA THR A 161 -4.02 -12.21 20.28
C THR A 161 -3.97 -13.60 19.65
N VAL A 162 -5.08 -14.08 19.10
CA VAL A 162 -5.15 -15.36 18.41
C VAL A 162 -4.64 -15.18 16.98
N PHE A 163 -3.60 -15.92 16.59
CA PHE A 163 -3.11 -15.93 15.23
C PHE A 163 -3.58 -17.18 14.49
N LEU A 164 -4.39 -17.00 13.46
CA LEU A 164 -4.73 -18.01 12.46
C LEU A 164 -3.69 -17.92 11.34
N THR A 165 -2.53 -18.51 11.59
CA THR A 165 -1.35 -18.45 10.71
C THR A 165 -1.49 -19.47 9.59
N GLU A 166 -1.13 -19.08 8.36
CA GLU A 166 -1.33 -19.87 7.15
C GLU A 166 -2.82 -20.18 6.89
N TRP A 167 -3.65 -19.16 7.12
CA TRP A 167 -5.05 -19.15 6.76
C TRP A 167 -5.32 -18.08 5.72
N PHE A 168 -6.09 -18.42 4.69
CA PHE A 168 -6.49 -17.53 3.60
C PHE A 168 -7.96 -17.12 3.75
N ALA A 169 -8.24 -15.82 3.86
CA ALA A 169 -9.60 -15.30 3.82
C ALA A 169 -10.12 -15.38 2.39
N VAL A 170 -11.21 -16.10 2.19
CA VAL A 170 -11.80 -16.38 0.86
C VAL A 170 -12.70 -15.25 0.42
N ASP A 171 -13.71 -14.94 1.27
CA ASP A 171 -14.65 -13.86 0.99
C ASP A 171 -15.39 -13.38 2.26
N ILE A 172 -16.04 -12.23 2.12
CA ILE A 172 -16.85 -11.57 3.15
C ILE A 172 -18.17 -12.34 3.33
N VAL A 173 -18.60 -12.49 4.58
CA VAL A 173 -19.95 -12.90 4.93
C VAL A 173 -20.78 -11.66 5.25
N GLN A 174 -21.75 -11.36 4.39
CA GLN A 174 -22.73 -10.29 4.59
C GLN A 174 -24.09 -10.88 4.98
N ASN A 175 -24.72 -10.30 6.00
CA ASN A 175 -26.10 -10.64 6.37
C ASN A 175 -27.14 -9.96 5.44
N GLU A 176 -28.43 -10.12 5.75
CA GLU A 176 -29.54 -9.54 4.98
C GLU A 176 -29.53 -7.99 4.93
N ASP A 177 -28.96 -7.34 5.95
CA ASP A 177 -28.82 -5.87 6.03
C ASP A 177 -27.56 -5.36 5.32
N LYS A 178 -26.82 -6.21 4.62
CA LYS A 178 -25.52 -5.93 3.99
C LYS A 178 -24.38 -5.63 4.98
N ALA A 179 -24.60 -5.80 6.28
CA ALA A 179 -23.54 -5.68 7.27
C ALA A 179 -22.57 -6.87 7.17
N VAL A 180 -21.29 -6.61 7.43
CA VAL A 180 -20.24 -7.62 7.41
C VAL A 180 -20.16 -8.27 8.78
N VAL A 181 -20.37 -9.58 8.84
CA VAL A 181 -20.46 -10.37 10.07
C VAL A 181 -19.33 -11.42 10.18
N GLY A 182 -18.29 -11.26 9.40
CA GLY A 182 -17.11 -12.10 9.37
C GLY A 182 -16.66 -12.45 7.97
N VAL A 183 -15.83 -13.47 7.87
CA VAL A 183 -15.28 -14.00 6.61
C VAL A 183 -15.33 -15.53 6.60
N VAL A 184 -15.38 -16.10 5.40
CA VAL A 184 -15.00 -17.50 5.21
C VAL A 184 -13.50 -17.56 5.01
N ALA A 185 -12.82 -18.48 5.66
CA ALA A 185 -11.38 -18.68 5.52
C ALA A 185 -11.03 -20.17 5.35
N ILE A 186 -9.91 -20.43 4.68
CA ILE A 186 -9.33 -21.77 4.53
C ILE A 186 -8.09 -21.88 5.41
N ASN A 187 -8.00 -22.93 6.19
CA ASN A 187 -6.73 -23.37 6.75
C ASN A 187 -5.90 -24.00 5.64
N ILE A 188 -4.76 -23.39 5.27
CA ILE A 188 -3.93 -23.83 4.14
C ILE A 188 -3.32 -25.22 4.43
N GLU A 189 -2.97 -25.50 5.68
CA GLU A 189 -2.38 -26.77 6.09
C GLU A 189 -3.34 -27.94 5.84
N THR A 190 -4.60 -27.80 6.23
CA THR A 190 -5.58 -28.90 6.18
C THR A 190 -6.55 -28.83 5.02
N GLY A 191 -6.71 -27.65 4.40
CA GLY A 191 -7.75 -27.37 3.41
C GLY A 191 -9.15 -27.20 3.98
N GLU A 192 -9.31 -27.20 5.32
CA GLU A 192 -10.60 -27.00 5.98
C GLU A 192 -11.09 -25.57 5.76
N SER A 193 -12.34 -25.42 5.32
CA SER A 193 -13.03 -24.13 5.26
C SER A 193 -13.80 -23.87 6.55
N VAL A 194 -13.70 -22.64 7.08
CA VAL A 194 -14.29 -22.24 8.36
C VAL A 194 -14.97 -20.89 8.20
N TYR A 195 -16.16 -20.73 8.78
CA TYR A 195 -16.77 -19.43 8.97
C TYR A 195 -16.17 -18.77 10.22
N VAL A 196 -15.41 -17.69 10.03
CA VAL A 196 -14.83 -16.89 11.12
C VAL A 196 -15.73 -15.68 11.35
N LYS A 197 -16.64 -15.84 12.31
CA LYS A 197 -17.64 -14.85 12.69
C LYS A 197 -17.02 -13.76 13.56
N SER A 198 -17.42 -12.50 13.34
CA SER A 198 -17.00 -11.35 14.14
C SER A 198 -18.04 -10.25 14.21
N LYS A 199 -17.97 -9.43 15.27
CA LYS A 199 -18.72 -8.17 15.39
C LYS A 199 -18.07 -7.03 14.63
N ALA A 200 -16.74 -7.12 14.43
CA ALA A 200 -15.95 -6.15 13.65
C ALA A 200 -14.94 -6.93 12.82
N THR A 201 -14.95 -6.71 11.50
CA THR A 201 -13.99 -7.29 10.56
C THR A 201 -13.11 -6.17 10.00
N VAL A 202 -11.78 -6.30 10.17
CA VAL A 202 -10.81 -5.29 9.74
C VAL A 202 -10.00 -5.84 8.56
N PHE A 203 -10.03 -5.16 7.42
CA PHE A 203 -9.16 -5.47 6.30
C PHE A 203 -7.85 -4.69 6.41
N ALA A 204 -6.76 -5.42 6.60
CA ALA A 204 -5.39 -4.93 6.65
C ALA A 204 -4.48 -5.77 5.74
N THR A 205 -5.00 -6.10 4.55
CA THR A 205 -4.44 -7.09 3.62
C THR A 205 -3.28 -6.55 2.78
N GLY A 206 -2.94 -5.26 2.92
CA GLY A 206 -1.91 -4.61 2.12
C GLY A 206 -2.37 -4.33 0.69
N GLY A 207 -1.43 -3.94 -0.17
CA GLY A 207 -1.70 -3.58 -1.56
C GLY A 207 -1.75 -4.77 -2.52
N ALA A 208 -1.76 -4.45 -3.81
CA ALA A 208 -1.89 -5.39 -4.92
C ALA A 208 -0.79 -5.23 -5.98
N GLY A 209 0.42 -4.82 -5.60
CA GLY A 209 1.48 -4.52 -6.58
C GLY A 209 1.86 -5.71 -7.49
N ARG A 210 1.42 -6.92 -7.15
CA ARG A 210 1.59 -8.11 -8.00
C ARG A 210 0.69 -8.13 -9.23
N ILE A 211 -0.13 -7.09 -9.46
CA ILE A 211 -0.78 -6.86 -10.77
C ILE A 211 0.24 -6.46 -11.85
N TYR A 212 1.43 -5.94 -11.48
CA TYR A 212 2.51 -5.58 -12.40
C TYR A 212 3.58 -6.65 -12.48
N ALA A 213 4.21 -6.77 -13.64
CA ALA A 213 5.32 -7.71 -13.85
C ALA A 213 6.56 -7.32 -13.06
N SER A 214 6.90 -6.01 -13.05
CA SER A 214 8.01 -5.46 -12.27
C SER A 214 7.50 -4.71 -11.05
N THR A 215 7.77 -5.25 -9.87
CA THR A 215 7.30 -4.67 -8.60
C THR A 215 8.24 -4.98 -7.44
N THR A 216 8.36 -4.03 -6.51
CA THR A 216 9.07 -4.22 -5.24
C THR A 216 8.24 -5.02 -4.23
N ASN A 217 6.98 -5.30 -4.53
CA ASN A 217 6.06 -5.95 -3.62
C ASN A 217 6.31 -7.45 -3.50
N ALA A 218 6.19 -7.97 -2.27
CA ALA A 218 6.23 -9.40 -2.01
C ALA A 218 5.14 -10.15 -2.78
N HIS A 219 5.36 -11.46 -3.03
CA HIS A 219 4.40 -12.30 -3.75
C HIS A 219 3.01 -12.37 -3.10
N ILE A 220 2.93 -12.07 -1.82
CA ILE A 220 1.68 -12.04 -1.04
C ILE A 220 0.84 -10.76 -1.25
N CYS A 221 1.34 -9.73 -1.93
CA CYS A 221 0.61 -8.48 -2.19
C CYS A 221 -0.33 -8.64 -3.39
N THR A 222 -1.44 -9.32 -3.17
CA THR A 222 -2.37 -9.80 -4.20
C THR A 222 -3.76 -9.15 -4.13
N GLY A 223 -3.91 -8.06 -3.33
CA GLY A 223 -5.15 -7.27 -3.28
C GLY A 223 -6.35 -8.02 -2.70
N ASP A 224 -6.13 -8.91 -1.73
CA ASP A 224 -7.18 -9.81 -1.25
C ASP A 224 -8.38 -9.05 -0.68
N GLY A 225 -8.15 -8.04 0.17
CA GLY A 225 -9.22 -7.21 0.72
C GLY A 225 -9.96 -6.40 -0.36
N ILE A 226 -9.23 -5.88 -1.35
CA ILE A 226 -9.80 -5.15 -2.49
C ILE A 226 -10.71 -6.08 -3.31
N GLY A 227 -10.21 -7.28 -3.65
CA GLY A 227 -10.97 -8.27 -4.41
C GLY A 227 -12.25 -8.71 -3.68
N MET A 228 -12.17 -8.95 -2.37
CA MET A 228 -13.33 -9.30 -1.54
C MET A 228 -14.33 -8.14 -1.47
N ALA A 229 -13.88 -6.90 -1.27
CA ALA A 229 -14.76 -5.73 -1.25
C ALA A 229 -15.49 -5.53 -2.58
N LEU A 230 -14.77 -5.63 -3.71
CA LEU A 230 -15.35 -5.52 -5.04
C LEU A 230 -16.39 -6.62 -5.33
N ARG A 231 -16.12 -7.88 -4.95
CA ARG A 231 -17.11 -8.98 -5.09
C ARG A 231 -18.33 -8.79 -4.19
N ALA A 232 -18.17 -8.17 -3.03
CA ALA A 232 -19.26 -7.82 -2.14
C ALA A 232 -20.12 -6.64 -2.66
N GLY A 233 -19.72 -6.00 -3.77
CA GLY A 233 -20.42 -4.87 -4.37
C GLY A 233 -19.97 -3.51 -3.83
N PHE A 234 -18.91 -3.44 -3.05
CA PHE A 234 -18.37 -2.18 -2.50
C PHE A 234 -17.44 -1.48 -3.48
N PRO A 235 -17.51 -0.14 -3.58
CA PRO A 235 -16.63 0.63 -4.45
C PRO A 235 -15.21 0.72 -3.89
N VAL A 236 -14.26 1.09 -4.76
CA VAL A 236 -12.90 1.48 -4.37
C VAL A 236 -12.58 2.86 -4.89
N GLN A 237 -11.68 3.57 -4.17
CA GLN A 237 -11.34 4.98 -4.40
C GLN A 237 -9.89 5.12 -4.83
N ASP A 238 -9.63 6.04 -5.78
CA ASP A 238 -8.30 6.45 -6.27
C ASP A 238 -7.40 5.26 -6.68
N ILE A 239 -8.01 4.17 -7.15
CA ILE A 239 -7.32 2.90 -7.42
C ILE A 239 -6.36 2.99 -8.62
N GLU A 240 -6.44 4.03 -9.45
CA GLU A 240 -5.49 4.33 -10.52
C GLU A 240 -4.18 4.93 -10.02
N MET A 241 -4.14 5.40 -8.76
CA MET A 241 -2.97 6.06 -8.17
C MET A 241 -1.96 5.04 -7.67
N TRP A 242 -1.04 4.67 -8.56
CA TRP A 242 0.06 3.74 -8.28
C TRP A 242 1.39 4.47 -8.26
N GLN A 243 2.11 4.38 -7.15
CA GLN A 243 3.45 4.93 -7.05
C GLN A 243 4.48 3.93 -7.57
N PHE A 244 5.30 4.38 -8.52
CA PHE A 244 6.51 3.68 -8.95
C PHE A 244 7.69 4.20 -8.13
N HIS A 245 8.39 3.32 -7.43
CA HIS A 245 9.58 3.71 -6.70
C HIS A 245 10.74 3.91 -7.69
N PRO A 246 11.46 5.05 -7.62
CA PRO A 246 12.53 5.31 -8.56
C PRO A 246 13.60 4.22 -8.61
N THR A 247 13.98 3.69 -7.46
CA THR A 247 15.15 2.82 -7.30
C THR A 247 14.77 1.37 -6.95
N GLY A 248 14.14 0.65 -7.89
CA GLY A 248 14.16 -0.82 -7.91
C GLY A 248 15.41 -1.33 -8.60
N ILE A 249 16.03 -2.40 -8.11
CA ILE A 249 17.16 -3.04 -8.79
C ILE A 249 16.70 -3.54 -10.16
N HIS A 250 17.39 -3.11 -11.21
CA HIS A 250 17.11 -3.52 -12.58
C HIS A 250 17.15 -5.05 -12.72
N GLY A 251 16.16 -5.62 -13.39
CA GLY A 251 16.01 -7.06 -13.59
C GLY A 251 15.47 -7.85 -12.40
N ALA A 252 15.67 -7.37 -11.15
CA ALA A 252 15.23 -8.07 -9.94
C ALA A 252 13.98 -7.47 -9.30
N GLY A 253 13.71 -6.18 -9.53
CA GLY A 253 12.60 -5.46 -8.89
C GLY A 253 12.78 -5.23 -7.37
N THR A 254 13.90 -5.64 -6.80
CA THR A 254 14.17 -5.50 -5.36
C THR A 254 14.36 -4.02 -4.98
N LEU A 255 13.72 -3.60 -3.89
CA LEU A 255 13.75 -2.22 -3.43
C LEU A 255 15.15 -1.79 -2.96
N VAL A 256 15.64 -0.68 -3.50
CA VAL A 256 16.73 0.11 -2.91
C VAL A 256 16.13 1.38 -2.31
N THR A 257 16.18 1.50 -0.98
CA THR A 257 15.49 2.56 -0.23
C THR A 257 15.83 3.97 -0.70
N GLU A 258 14.85 4.87 -0.66
CA GLU A 258 15.07 6.31 -0.79
C GLU A 258 16.07 6.87 0.24
N GLY A 259 16.23 6.18 1.37
CA GLY A 259 17.25 6.49 2.37
C GLY A 259 18.67 6.60 1.79
N CYS A 260 18.97 5.86 0.71
CA CYS A 260 20.24 5.99 -0.02
C CYS A 260 20.46 7.41 -0.56
N ARG A 261 19.42 8.01 -1.13
CA ARG A 261 19.46 9.40 -1.62
C ARG A 261 19.43 10.40 -0.47
N GLY A 262 18.69 10.09 0.60
CA GLY A 262 18.69 10.86 1.84
C GLY A 262 20.06 10.92 2.53
N GLU A 263 20.85 9.85 2.44
CA GLU A 263 22.22 9.81 2.97
C GLU A 263 23.26 10.44 2.00
N GLY A 264 22.82 10.96 0.85
CA GLY A 264 23.67 11.68 -0.09
C GLY A 264 23.96 10.96 -1.42
N GLY A 265 23.32 9.81 -1.67
CA GLY A 265 23.37 9.14 -2.97
C GLY A 265 22.64 9.93 -4.06
N TYR A 266 23.01 9.73 -5.31
CA TYR A 266 22.40 10.41 -6.46
C TYR A 266 22.36 9.54 -7.71
N LEU A 267 21.45 9.93 -8.63
CA LEU A 267 21.21 9.23 -9.90
C LEU A 267 22.09 9.81 -11.02
N ILE A 268 22.62 8.93 -11.85
CA ILE A 268 23.38 9.31 -13.05
C ILE A 268 22.90 8.53 -14.28
N ASN A 269 22.93 9.20 -15.45
CA ASN A 269 22.70 8.59 -16.74
C ASN A 269 24.00 8.00 -17.34
N LYS A 270 23.95 7.48 -18.56
CA LYS A 270 25.11 6.86 -19.24
C LYS A 270 26.30 7.80 -19.43
N ASP A 271 26.05 9.11 -19.50
CA ASP A 271 27.08 10.12 -19.71
C ASP A 271 27.71 10.58 -18.37
N GLY A 272 27.27 9.98 -17.25
CA GLY A 272 27.70 10.34 -15.89
C GLY A 272 27.05 11.63 -15.36
N GLU A 273 26.06 12.19 -16.07
CA GLU A 273 25.34 13.38 -15.66
C GLU A 273 24.41 13.07 -14.47
N ARG A 274 24.45 13.90 -13.44
CA ARG A 274 23.44 13.93 -12.35
C ARG A 274 22.19 14.63 -12.88
N PHE A 275 21.39 13.94 -13.69
CA PHE A 275 20.29 14.49 -14.47
C PHE A 275 19.17 15.12 -13.64
N MET A 276 19.00 14.73 -12.36
CA MET A 276 17.99 15.33 -11.50
C MET A 276 18.23 16.83 -11.23
N GLU A 277 19.45 17.33 -11.39
CA GLU A 277 19.73 18.77 -11.31
C GLU A 277 19.04 19.58 -12.44
N ARG A 278 18.76 18.93 -13.57
CA ARG A 278 18.04 19.52 -14.69
C ARG A 278 16.52 19.46 -14.52
N TYR A 279 16.00 18.35 -13.98
CA TYR A 279 14.56 18.14 -13.82
C TYR A 279 13.98 18.77 -12.55
N ALA A 280 14.75 18.84 -11.47
CA ALA A 280 14.34 19.38 -10.19
C ALA A 280 15.50 20.17 -9.54
N PRO A 281 15.80 21.40 -9.99
CA PRO A 281 17.01 22.13 -9.60
C PRO A 281 17.17 22.35 -8.10
N ASN A 282 16.06 22.48 -7.37
CA ASN A 282 16.08 22.75 -5.92
C ASN A 282 16.21 21.47 -5.09
N ALA A 283 15.32 20.51 -5.31
CA ALA A 283 15.25 19.26 -4.52
C ALA A 283 16.17 18.16 -5.07
N LYS A 284 16.54 18.23 -6.35
CA LYS A 284 17.41 17.25 -7.04
C LYS A 284 16.88 15.82 -6.85
N ASP A 285 17.72 14.91 -6.40
CA ASP A 285 17.40 13.51 -6.15
C ASP A 285 16.42 13.29 -4.99
N LEU A 286 16.11 14.33 -4.21
CA LEU A 286 15.09 14.36 -3.17
C LEU A 286 13.80 15.08 -3.60
N ALA A 287 13.55 15.21 -4.89
CA ALA A 287 12.23 15.55 -5.41
C ALA A 287 11.20 14.43 -5.10
N GLY A 288 9.93 14.71 -5.28
CA GLY A 288 8.87 13.71 -5.11
C GLY A 288 9.12 12.45 -5.97
N ARG A 289 8.73 11.30 -5.48
CA ARG A 289 8.99 10.00 -6.16
C ARG A 289 8.43 9.94 -7.57
N ASP A 290 7.26 10.52 -7.79
CA ASP A 290 6.63 10.64 -9.10
C ASP A 290 7.49 11.45 -10.08
N VAL A 291 8.07 12.54 -9.63
CA VAL A 291 8.97 13.38 -10.44
C VAL A 291 10.24 12.62 -10.79
N VAL A 292 10.90 12.00 -9.80
CA VAL A 292 12.14 11.25 -10.02
C VAL A 292 11.90 10.07 -10.96
N ALA A 293 10.82 9.29 -10.74
CA ALA A 293 10.50 8.14 -11.59
C ALA A 293 10.25 8.55 -13.06
N ARG A 294 9.47 9.61 -13.28
CA ARG A 294 9.25 10.14 -14.65
C ARG A 294 10.55 10.61 -15.30
N SER A 295 11.38 11.33 -14.55
CA SER A 295 12.68 11.80 -15.06
C SER A 295 13.58 10.65 -15.50
N MET A 296 13.63 9.56 -14.73
CA MET A 296 14.38 8.36 -15.10
C MET A 296 13.85 7.70 -16.37
N VAL A 297 12.53 7.59 -16.52
CA VAL A 297 11.92 7.03 -17.74
C VAL A 297 12.22 7.91 -18.94
N LEU A 298 12.19 9.25 -18.81
CA LEU A 298 12.56 10.18 -19.89
C LEU A 298 14.03 10.02 -20.30
N GLU A 299 14.97 9.87 -19.33
CA GLU A 299 16.37 9.59 -19.63
C GLU A 299 16.54 8.31 -20.47
N ILE A 300 15.82 7.26 -20.10
CA ILE A 300 15.83 5.97 -20.82
C ILE A 300 15.24 6.13 -22.22
N LEU A 301 14.06 6.74 -22.36
CA LEU A 301 13.37 6.91 -23.66
C LEU A 301 14.15 7.80 -24.63
N GLU A 302 14.84 8.82 -24.12
CA GLU A 302 15.67 9.72 -24.92
C GLU A 302 17.07 9.13 -25.23
N GLY A 303 17.30 7.86 -24.91
CA GLY A 303 18.53 7.14 -25.24
C GLY A 303 19.72 7.48 -24.37
N ARG A 304 19.50 8.05 -23.17
CA ARG A 304 20.54 8.28 -22.16
C ARG A 304 20.55 7.22 -21.04
N GLY A 305 19.80 6.15 -21.22
CA GLY A 305 19.85 4.98 -20.34
C GLY A 305 21.22 4.30 -20.33
N CYS A 306 21.51 3.59 -19.24
CA CYS A 306 22.75 2.87 -18.98
C CYS A 306 22.64 1.40 -19.40
N GLY A 307 23.80 0.73 -19.44
CA GLY A 307 23.90 -0.69 -19.80
C GLY A 307 23.79 -0.95 -21.30
N PRO A 308 23.94 -2.21 -21.73
CA PRO A 308 23.91 -2.60 -23.14
C PRO A 308 22.58 -2.29 -23.83
N GLU A 309 21.46 -2.44 -23.11
CA GLU A 309 20.11 -2.25 -23.62
C GLU A 309 19.62 -0.80 -23.44
N GLY A 310 20.33 0.03 -22.66
CA GLY A 310 19.94 1.41 -22.40
C GLY A 310 18.65 1.57 -21.58
N ASP A 311 18.30 0.61 -20.74
CA ASP A 311 16.98 0.41 -20.14
C ASP A 311 16.94 0.71 -18.61
N HIS A 312 18.02 1.24 -18.04
CA HIS A 312 18.11 1.63 -16.63
C HIS A 312 19.00 2.86 -16.44
N VAL A 313 19.12 3.35 -15.23
CA VAL A 313 20.09 4.38 -14.80
C VAL A 313 20.89 3.85 -13.62
N TYR A 314 21.89 4.60 -13.16
CA TYR A 314 22.71 4.20 -12.01
C TYR A 314 22.43 5.04 -10.77
N LEU A 315 22.36 4.37 -9.61
CA LEU A 315 22.41 5.01 -8.29
C LEU A 315 23.85 4.95 -7.76
N LYS A 316 24.47 6.10 -7.53
CA LYS A 316 25.85 6.25 -7.07
C LYS A 316 25.91 6.45 -5.57
N LEU A 317 26.68 5.61 -4.86
CA LEU A 317 26.86 5.62 -3.40
C LEU A 317 28.33 5.58 -2.96
N ASP A 318 29.26 5.19 -3.83
CA ASP A 318 30.69 4.95 -3.52
C ASP A 318 31.41 6.17 -2.89
N HIS A 319 30.98 7.39 -3.24
CA HIS A 319 31.51 8.64 -2.69
C HIS A 319 31.20 8.85 -1.19
N LEU A 320 30.24 8.11 -0.62
CA LEU A 320 29.88 8.20 0.81
C LEU A 320 30.89 7.49 1.72
N GLY A 321 31.68 6.58 1.17
CA GLY A 321 32.68 5.80 1.88
C GLY A 321 32.12 4.55 2.57
N GLU A 322 32.98 3.54 2.69
CA GLU A 322 32.62 2.21 3.20
C GLU A 322 32.09 2.23 4.65
N GLU A 323 32.69 3.04 5.51
CA GLU A 323 32.29 3.15 6.92
C GLU A 323 30.85 3.67 7.06
N ALA A 324 30.50 4.74 6.35
CA ALA A 324 29.16 5.31 6.37
C ALA A 324 28.12 4.34 5.79
N LEU A 325 28.45 3.67 4.68
CA LEU A 325 27.56 2.69 4.04
C LEU A 325 27.29 1.48 4.95
N ASN A 326 28.31 0.93 5.60
CA ASN A 326 28.16 -0.17 6.55
C ASN A 326 27.36 0.22 7.80
N ALA A 327 27.49 1.46 8.27
CA ALA A 327 26.76 1.93 9.46
C ALA A 327 25.27 2.21 9.17
N LYS A 328 24.95 2.79 8.01
CA LYS A 328 23.63 3.34 7.73
C LYS A 328 22.79 2.50 6.76
N LEU A 329 23.43 1.75 5.87
CA LEU A 329 22.81 1.04 4.74
C LEU A 329 23.33 -0.41 4.60
N PRO A 330 23.54 -1.18 5.69
CA PRO A 330 24.15 -2.51 5.62
C PRO A 330 23.29 -3.50 4.80
N GLY A 331 21.97 -3.42 4.89
CA GLY A 331 21.07 -4.25 4.11
C GLY A 331 21.10 -3.94 2.62
N ILE A 332 21.27 -2.66 2.24
CA ILE A 332 21.41 -2.26 0.84
C ILE A 332 22.70 -2.80 0.23
N LEU A 333 23.80 -2.81 0.98
CA LEU A 333 25.06 -3.44 0.52
C LEU A 333 24.85 -4.93 0.20
N GLU A 334 24.17 -5.65 1.08
CA GLU A 334 23.86 -7.07 0.92
C GLU A 334 22.94 -7.32 -0.29
N LEU A 335 21.83 -6.57 -0.39
CA LEU A 335 20.87 -6.69 -1.49
C LEU A 335 21.50 -6.39 -2.85
N SER A 336 22.32 -5.34 -2.94
CA SER A 336 22.97 -4.96 -4.19
C SER A 336 24.01 -5.99 -4.65
N ARG A 337 24.80 -6.51 -3.72
CA ARG A 337 25.74 -7.60 -4.03
C ARG A 337 25.03 -8.87 -4.49
N THR A 338 23.89 -9.19 -3.89
CA THR A 338 23.11 -10.40 -4.19
C THR A 338 22.33 -10.29 -5.49
N PHE A 339 21.58 -9.22 -5.68
CA PHE A 339 20.58 -9.08 -6.76
C PHE A 339 21.05 -8.24 -7.94
N ALA A 340 21.95 -7.27 -7.72
CA ALA A 340 22.52 -6.46 -8.80
C ALA A 340 23.93 -6.91 -9.20
N HIS A 341 24.53 -7.84 -8.46
CA HIS A 341 25.94 -8.23 -8.60
C HIS A 341 26.90 -7.04 -8.58
N ALA A 342 26.52 -5.98 -7.87
CA ALA A 342 27.24 -4.73 -7.74
C ALA A 342 27.59 -4.47 -6.26
N ASP A 343 28.86 -4.14 -5.99
CA ASP A 343 29.30 -3.68 -4.67
C ASP A 343 29.20 -2.15 -4.60
N PRO A 344 28.21 -1.59 -3.87
CA PRO A 344 27.96 -0.13 -3.86
C PRO A 344 29.12 0.69 -3.31
N VAL A 345 30.06 0.08 -2.61
CA VAL A 345 31.29 0.72 -2.15
C VAL A 345 32.23 1.06 -3.32
N LYS A 346 32.09 0.36 -4.45
CA LYS A 346 33.02 0.43 -5.60
C LYS A 346 32.38 0.86 -6.89
N VAL A 347 31.13 0.42 -7.12
CA VAL A 347 30.40 0.63 -8.39
C VAL A 347 28.96 1.04 -8.12
N PRO A 348 28.33 1.80 -9.03
CA PRO A 348 26.94 2.20 -8.85
C PRO A 348 25.97 1.02 -9.01
N ILE A 349 24.76 1.15 -8.44
CA ILE A 349 23.70 0.17 -8.52
C ILE A 349 22.83 0.44 -9.76
N PRO A 350 22.57 -0.53 -10.65
CA PRO A 350 21.61 -0.37 -11.74
C PRO A 350 20.18 -0.36 -11.19
N VAL A 351 19.43 0.72 -11.49
CA VAL A 351 18.09 0.94 -10.96
C VAL A 351 17.11 1.41 -12.04
N VAL A 352 15.83 1.07 -11.86
CA VAL A 352 14.73 1.43 -12.76
C VAL A 352 13.46 1.69 -11.96
N PRO A 353 12.56 2.59 -12.40
CA PRO A 353 11.27 2.77 -11.76
C PRO A 353 10.46 1.48 -11.73
N THR A 354 9.99 1.11 -10.53
CA THR A 354 9.36 -0.19 -10.27
C THR A 354 8.09 0.01 -9.45
N CYS A 355 6.99 -0.66 -9.80
CA CYS A 355 5.73 -0.56 -9.06
C CYS A 355 5.96 -0.84 -7.57
N HIS A 356 5.43 0.04 -6.69
CA HIS A 356 5.82 0.02 -5.28
C HIS A 356 4.66 0.14 -4.29
N TYR A 357 3.73 1.09 -4.49
CA TYR A 357 2.68 1.39 -3.51
C TYR A 357 1.36 1.78 -4.17
N MET A 358 0.27 1.24 -3.64
CA MET A 358 -1.11 1.54 -4.02
C MET A 358 -1.65 2.65 -3.11
N MET A 359 -1.86 3.87 -3.63
CA MET A 359 -2.40 4.97 -2.82
C MET A 359 -3.92 4.87 -2.61
N GLY A 360 -4.62 4.34 -3.61
CA GLY A 360 -6.06 4.06 -3.53
C GLY A 360 -6.38 2.77 -2.78
N GLY A 361 -7.67 2.46 -2.65
CA GLY A 361 -8.13 1.26 -1.96
C GLY A 361 -9.58 1.34 -1.51
N ILE A 362 -9.93 0.61 -0.46
CA ILE A 362 -11.24 0.66 0.19
C ILE A 362 -11.40 2.02 0.86
N PRO A 363 -12.39 2.86 0.48
CA PRO A 363 -12.57 4.16 1.11
C PRO A 363 -12.90 4.01 2.59
N THR A 364 -12.25 4.82 3.44
CA THR A 364 -12.48 4.83 4.88
C THR A 364 -12.51 6.25 5.43
N ASN A 365 -13.17 6.42 6.57
CA ASN A 365 -12.98 7.60 7.40
C ASN A 365 -11.74 7.46 8.33
N VAL A 366 -11.44 8.48 9.11
CA VAL A 366 -10.28 8.50 10.03
C VAL A 366 -10.34 7.45 11.14
N ASP A 367 -11.52 6.94 11.46
CA ASP A 367 -11.75 5.88 12.44
C ASP A 367 -11.59 4.47 11.82
N GLY A 368 -11.27 4.38 10.54
CA GLY A 368 -11.08 3.14 9.80
C GLY A 368 -12.38 2.43 9.41
N GLN A 369 -13.57 3.05 9.61
CA GLN A 369 -14.82 2.47 9.10
C GLN A 369 -14.79 2.48 7.58
N ALA A 370 -15.04 1.34 6.96
CA ALA A 370 -15.17 1.24 5.51
C ALA A 370 -16.45 1.95 5.04
N LEU A 371 -16.34 2.64 3.91
CA LEU A 371 -17.41 3.43 3.33
C LEU A 371 -17.89 2.81 2.01
N THR A 372 -19.20 2.78 1.80
CA THR A 372 -19.76 2.74 0.47
C THR A 372 -20.06 4.17 0.03
N ILE A 373 -20.01 4.40 -1.27
CA ILE A 373 -20.18 5.75 -1.83
C ILE A 373 -21.26 5.62 -2.90
N ASP A 374 -22.27 6.47 -2.82
CA ASP A 374 -23.31 6.48 -3.84
C ASP A 374 -22.84 7.16 -5.14
N ARG A 375 -23.67 7.17 -6.17
CA ARG A 375 -23.31 7.78 -7.46
C ARG A 375 -23.25 9.30 -7.42
N GLU A 376 -23.85 9.90 -6.42
CA GLU A 376 -23.82 11.33 -6.12
C GLU A 376 -22.57 11.73 -5.33
N GLY A 377 -21.78 10.76 -4.84
CA GLY A 377 -20.55 10.97 -4.08
C GLY A 377 -20.74 11.11 -2.57
N ASN A 378 -21.90 10.68 -2.03
CA ASN A 378 -22.15 10.70 -0.60
C ASN A 378 -21.66 9.43 0.08
N ASP A 379 -21.11 9.58 1.27
CA ASP A 379 -20.56 8.51 2.08
C ASP A 379 -21.63 7.82 2.94
N GLU A 380 -21.59 6.48 2.98
CA GLU A 380 -22.37 5.68 3.91
C GLU A 380 -21.44 4.60 4.55
N VAL A 381 -21.54 4.44 5.87
CA VAL A 381 -20.73 3.45 6.58
C VAL A 381 -21.20 2.03 6.28
N ILE A 382 -20.26 1.13 5.95
CA ILE A 382 -20.53 -0.30 5.85
C ILE A 382 -20.44 -0.90 7.25
N GLU A 383 -21.58 -1.26 7.81
CA GLU A 383 -21.64 -1.81 9.16
C GLU A 383 -20.79 -3.10 9.29
N GLY A 384 -20.02 -3.17 10.36
CA GLY A 384 -19.18 -4.34 10.68
C GLY A 384 -17.87 -4.42 9.89
N LEU A 385 -17.65 -3.58 8.86
CA LEU A 385 -16.42 -3.57 8.06
C LEU A 385 -15.55 -2.34 8.37
N TYR A 386 -14.27 -2.61 8.58
CA TYR A 386 -13.21 -1.63 8.78
C TYR A 386 -12.04 -1.93 7.84
N SER A 387 -11.22 -0.93 7.54
CA SER A 387 -9.99 -1.14 6.80
C SER A 387 -8.89 -0.17 7.26
N CYS A 388 -7.63 -0.58 7.21
CA CYS A 388 -6.48 0.26 7.54
C CYS A 388 -5.21 -0.17 6.79
N GLY A 389 -4.26 0.75 6.69
CA GLY A 389 -3.03 0.56 5.92
C GLY A 389 -3.27 0.54 4.41
N GLU A 390 -2.38 -0.06 3.64
CA GLU A 390 -2.39 0.01 2.18
C GLU A 390 -3.62 -0.64 1.49
N ALA A 391 -4.43 -1.41 2.21
CA ALA A 391 -5.71 -1.90 1.69
C ALA A 391 -6.81 -0.81 1.72
N ALA A 392 -6.66 0.17 2.61
CA ALA A 392 -7.59 1.27 2.80
C ALA A 392 -7.19 2.51 2.00
N CYS A 393 -8.16 3.34 1.67
CA CYS A 393 -7.96 4.69 1.19
C CYS A 393 -8.61 5.68 2.17
N VAL A 394 -7.87 6.04 3.22
CA VAL A 394 -8.23 7.14 4.12
C VAL A 394 -7.86 8.50 3.52
N SER A 395 -7.32 8.47 2.31
CA SER A 395 -6.95 9.63 1.48
C SER A 395 -5.83 10.50 2.02
N VAL A 396 -4.86 9.93 2.76
CA VAL A 396 -3.67 10.69 3.21
C VAL A 396 -2.58 10.77 2.16
N HIS A 397 -2.59 9.90 1.15
CA HIS A 397 -1.56 9.84 0.12
C HIS A 397 -1.95 10.50 -1.19
N GLY A 398 -3.25 10.61 -1.46
CA GLY A 398 -3.78 11.21 -2.69
C GLY A 398 -3.14 10.64 -3.95
N ALA A 399 -2.66 11.51 -4.83
CA ALA A 399 -2.05 11.10 -6.10
C ALA A 399 -0.58 10.68 -6.01
N ASN A 400 0.11 10.96 -4.89
CA ASN A 400 1.50 10.56 -4.69
C ASN A 400 1.89 10.59 -3.21
N ARG A 401 2.42 9.48 -2.71
CA ARG A 401 2.80 9.31 -1.32
C ARG A 401 4.22 9.81 -1.06
N LEU A 402 4.41 10.57 0.02
CA LEU A 402 5.74 10.89 0.52
C LEU A 402 6.41 9.68 1.17
N GLY A 403 7.74 9.58 0.99
CA GLY A 403 8.54 8.52 1.59
C GLY A 403 8.39 8.48 3.11
N GLY A 404 8.21 7.27 3.67
CA GLY A 404 8.04 7.06 5.11
C GLY A 404 6.64 7.31 5.67
N ASN A 405 5.75 8.00 4.94
CA ASN A 405 4.35 8.20 5.37
C ASN A 405 3.55 6.88 5.39
N SER A 406 3.92 5.87 4.60
CA SER A 406 3.22 4.58 4.64
C SER A 406 3.36 3.87 5.98
N LEU A 407 4.55 3.89 6.58
CA LEU A 407 4.73 3.28 7.90
C LEU A 407 4.03 4.10 8.99
N LEU A 408 3.95 5.43 8.85
CA LEU A 408 3.18 6.26 9.76
C LEU A 408 1.68 5.98 9.65
N ASP A 409 1.15 5.90 8.42
CA ASP A 409 -0.23 5.51 8.13
C ASP A 409 -0.59 4.17 8.78
N LEU A 410 0.23 3.12 8.58
CA LEU A 410 0.01 1.80 9.19
C LEU A 410 -0.21 1.89 10.70
N VAL A 411 0.62 2.67 11.38
CA VAL A 411 0.60 2.76 12.85
C VAL A 411 -0.53 3.64 13.34
N VAL A 412 -0.72 4.81 12.73
CA VAL A 412 -1.74 5.79 13.15
C VAL A 412 -3.14 5.24 12.90
N PHE A 413 -3.45 4.79 11.67
CA PHE A 413 -4.81 4.33 11.35
C PHE A 413 -5.09 2.90 11.81
N GLY A 414 -4.08 2.04 11.95
CA GLY A 414 -4.25 0.78 12.67
C GLY A 414 -4.64 1.00 14.14
N ARG A 415 -4.00 1.98 14.81
CA ARG A 415 -4.35 2.40 16.17
C ARG A 415 -5.75 3.03 16.23
N ALA A 416 -6.06 3.95 15.34
CA ALA A 416 -7.35 4.64 15.28
C ALA A 416 -8.51 3.65 15.12
N SER A 417 -8.40 2.72 14.16
CA SER A 417 -9.39 1.66 13.95
C SER A 417 -9.58 0.81 15.21
N GLY A 418 -8.48 0.41 15.85
CA GLY A 418 -8.54 -0.37 17.10
C GLY A 418 -9.26 0.38 18.23
N ILE A 419 -8.96 1.66 18.43
CA ILE A 419 -9.61 2.51 19.46
C ILE A 419 -11.10 2.68 19.16
N PHE A 420 -11.46 2.95 17.90
CA PHE A 420 -12.85 3.13 17.52
C PHE A 420 -13.67 1.84 17.69
N ILE A 421 -13.13 0.70 17.24
CA ILE A 421 -13.78 -0.62 17.42
C ILE A 421 -13.93 -0.93 18.91
N GLU A 422 -12.91 -0.67 19.74
CA GLU A 422 -13.00 -0.81 21.19
C GLU A 422 -14.17 -0.01 21.77
N LYS A 423 -14.32 1.23 21.37
CA LYS A 423 -15.45 2.09 21.77
C LYS A 423 -16.79 1.48 21.35
N LYS A 424 -16.90 1.03 20.11
CA LYS A 424 -18.13 0.39 19.59
C LYS A 424 -18.48 -0.90 20.30
N LEU A 425 -17.49 -1.73 20.59
CA LEU A 425 -17.69 -2.97 21.36
C LEU A 425 -18.16 -2.70 22.79
N LYS A 426 -17.68 -1.63 23.43
CA LYS A 426 -18.17 -1.17 24.75
C LYS A 426 -19.61 -0.63 24.69
N GLU A 427 -19.98 0.07 23.64
CA GLU A 427 -21.35 0.55 23.41
C GLU A 427 -22.32 -0.60 23.09
N GLY A 428 -21.81 -1.72 22.61
CA GLY A 428 -22.56 -2.87 22.14
C GLY A 428 -22.76 -2.83 20.61
N ILE A 429 -22.33 -3.87 19.93
CA ILE A 429 -22.58 -4.07 18.49
C ILE A 429 -23.62 -5.17 18.34
N ASP A 430 -24.77 -4.84 17.77
CA ASP A 430 -25.88 -5.77 17.53
C ASP A 430 -26.09 -5.91 16.00
N LEU A 431 -25.44 -6.90 15.41
CA LEU A 431 -25.60 -7.26 13.99
C LEU A 431 -26.40 -8.55 13.88
N LYS A 432 -27.32 -8.58 12.92
CA LYS A 432 -28.07 -9.82 12.62
C LYS A 432 -27.11 -10.93 12.21
N GLU A 433 -27.45 -12.15 12.62
CA GLU A 433 -26.71 -13.36 12.27
C GLU A 433 -26.76 -13.60 10.74
N ALA A 434 -25.68 -14.19 10.21
CA ALA A 434 -25.68 -14.70 8.84
C ALA A 434 -26.55 -15.94 8.74
N THR A 435 -27.27 -16.04 7.64
CA THR A 435 -27.97 -17.27 7.23
C THR A 435 -27.00 -18.24 6.55
N GLN A 436 -27.42 -19.49 6.34
CA GLN A 436 -26.62 -20.46 5.57
C GLN A 436 -26.41 -19.98 4.12
N ASP A 437 -27.40 -19.33 3.51
CA ASP A 437 -27.30 -18.78 2.15
C ASP A 437 -26.23 -17.66 2.07
N ASP A 438 -26.08 -16.85 3.13
CA ASP A 438 -25.04 -15.82 3.21
C ASP A 438 -23.64 -16.44 3.22
N ILE A 439 -23.46 -17.51 4.00
CA ILE A 439 -22.20 -18.26 4.07
C ILE A 439 -21.93 -18.96 2.72
N ASP A 440 -22.94 -19.56 2.11
CA ASP A 440 -22.80 -20.25 0.81
C ASP A 440 -22.42 -19.26 -0.32
N ARG A 441 -22.89 -18.01 -0.27
CA ARG A 441 -22.44 -16.93 -1.18
C ARG A 441 -20.94 -16.64 -0.99
N ALA A 442 -20.46 -16.55 0.24
CA ALA A 442 -19.04 -16.32 0.52
C ALA A 442 -18.14 -17.51 0.10
N MET A 443 -18.72 -18.71 -0.01
CA MET A 443 -18.04 -19.91 -0.49
C MET A 443 -18.01 -20.02 -2.04
N ALA A 444 -18.78 -19.22 -2.75
CA ALA A 444 -19.06 -19.44 -4.19
C ALA A 444 -17.77 -19.46 -5.04
N VAL A 445 -16.83 -18.53 -4.81
CA VAL A 445 -15.59 -18.45 -5.57
C VAL A 445 -14.70 -19.68 -5.33
N LEU A 446 -14.59 -20.13 -4.10
CA LEU A 446 -13.83 -21.33 -3.74
C LEU A 446 -14.47 -22.60 -4.33
N ASN A 447 -15.79 -22.73 -4.20
CA ASN A 447 -16.52 -23.87 -4.73
C ASN A 447 -16.38 -23.97 -6.26
N LYS A 448 -16.41 -22.84 -6.96
CA LYS A 448 -16.19 -22.78 -8.41
C LYS A 448 -14.79 -23.29 -8.79
N ILE A 449 -13.74 -22.85 -8.10
CA ILE A 449 -12.36 -23.28 -8.33
C ILE A 449 -12.22 -24.80 -8.04
N ASN A 450 -12.74 -25.25 -6.90
CA ASN A 450 -12.65 -26.66 -6.50
C ASN A 450 -13.38 -27.61 -7.47
N SER A 451 -14.50 -27.17 -8.04
CA SER A 451 -15.30 -27.97 -8.98
C SER A 451 -14.84 -27.86 -10.43
N SER A 452 -13.85 -27.04 -10.74
CA SER A 452 -13.35 -26.87 -12.11
C SER A 452 -12.83 -28.18 -12.68
N THR A 453 -13.22 -28.50 -13.93
CA THR A 453 -12.80 -29.70 -14.66
C THR A 453 -11.97 -29.39 -15.90
N GLU A 454 -12.03 -28.13 -16.35
CA GLU A 454 -11.31 -27.62 -17.52
C GLU A 454 -11.01 -26.14 -17.32
N GLY A 455 -10.13 -25.59 -18.13
CA GLY A 455 -9.70 -24.18 -18.06
C GLY A 455 -8.19 -24.06 -18.21
N GLU A 456 -7.67 -22.88 -17.84
CA GLU A 456 -6.25 -22.58 -17.93
C GLU A 456 -5.58 -22.51 -16.54
N ASN A 457 -4.26 -22.73 -16.54
CA ASN A 457 -3.45 -22.66 -15.32
C ASN A 457 -3.34 -21.23 -14.79
N SER A 458 -3.45 -21.05 -13.47
CA SER A 458 -3.44 -19.74 -12.79
C SER A 458 -2.14 -18.96 -13.03
N ALA A 459 -0.99 -19.64 -13.07
CA ALA A 459 0.31 -18.98 -13.27
C ALA A 459 0.43 -18.36 -14.68
N LYS A 460 -0.09 -19.03 -15.71
CA LYS A 460 -0.13 -18.51 -17.08
C LYS A 460 -1.01 -17.27 -17.16
N LEU A 461 -2.24 -17.35 -16.64
CA LEU A 461 -3.19 -16.23 -16.64
C LEU A 461 -2.67 -15.03 -15.85
N ARG A 462 -1.99 -15.27 -14.71
CA ARG A 462 -1.33 -14.22 -13.93
C ARG A 462 -0.22 -13.53 -14.73
N GLY A 463 0.60 -14.29 -15.45
CA GLY A 463 1.64 -13.72 -16.31
C GLY A 463 1.08 -12.84 -17.42
N GLU A 464 -0.04 -13.24 -18.04
CA GLU A 464 -0.74 -12.41 -19.04
C GLU A 464 -1.29 -11.13 -18.42
N LEU A 465 -1.96 -11.23 -17.26
CA LEU A 465 -2.46 -10.06 -16.50
C LEU A 465 -1.33 -9.06 -16.20
N GLN A 466 -0.23 -9.55 -15.65
CA GLN A 466 0.94 -8.73 -15.31
C GLN A 466 1.55 -8.04 -16.52
N THR A 467 1.61 -8.73 -17.65
CA THR A 467 2.11 -8.18 -18.92
C THR A 467 1.19 -7.06 -19.44
N ILE A 468 -0.14 -7.26 -19.37
CA ILE A 468 -1.11 -6.24 -19.76
C ILE A 468 -0.94 -4.99 -18.89
N MET A 469 -0.90 -5.16 -17.57
CA MET A 469 -0.79 -4.02 -16.65
C MET A 469 0.53 -3.28 -16.83
N GLN A 470 1.65 -3.99 -16.99
CA GLN A 470 2.96 -3.39 -17.20
C GLN A 470 3.03 -2.57 -18.50
N ASN A 471 2.45 -3.07 -19.58
CA ASN A 471 2.58 -2.46 -20.89
C ASN A 471 1.59 -1.31 -21.14
N TYR A 472 0.40 -1.35 -20.52
CA TYR A 472 -0.68 -0.42 -20.82
C TYR A 472 -0.99 0.57 -19.69
N PHE A 473 -0.54 0.30 -18.44
CA PHE A 473 -0.87 1.09 -17.25
C PHE A 473 0.35 1.40 -16.38
N GLY A 474 1.52 1.59 -17.00
CA GLY A 474 2.79 1.88 -16.32
C GLY A 474 2.94 3.33 -15.82
N VAL A 475 4.20 3.81 -15.79
CA VAL A 475 4.54 5.18 -15.32
C VAL A 475 3.92 6.25 -16.20
N PHE A 476 4.03 6.10 -17.53
CA PHE A 476 3.34 6.94 -18.51
C PHE A 476 2.14 6.19 -19.09
N ARG A 477 1.05 6.92 -19.31
CA ARG A 477 -0.24 6.39 -19.75
C ARG A 477 -0.75 7.20 -20.93
N ARG A 478 -1.37 6.53 -21.90
CA ARG A 478 -1.98 7.17 -23.06
C ARG A 478 -3.33 6.52 -23.36
N GLY A 479 -4.34 7.33 -23.69
CA GLY A 479 -5.73 6.88 -23.82
C GLY A 479 -5.93 5.70 -24.75
N ASP A 480 -5.39 5.77 -25.97
CA ASP A 480 -5.49 4.71 -26.98
C ASP A 480 -4.82 3.39 -26.55
N PHE A 481 -3.72 3.45 -25.78
CA PHE A 481 -3.09 2.26 -25.22
C PHE A 481 -3.91 1.68 -24.07
N MET A 482 -4.44 2.54 -23.18
CA MET A 482 -5.28 2.08 -22.06
C MET A 482 -6.59 1.45 -22.54
N GLU A 483 -7.20 1.97 -23.61
CA GLU A 483 -8.38 1.34 -24.26
C GLU A 483 -8.05 -0.07 -24.75
N GLN A 484 -6.91 -0.27 -25.41
CA GLN A 484 -6.44 -1.60 -25.81
C GLN A 484 -6.18 -2.51 -24.59
N GLY A 485 -5.60 -1.96 -23.52
CA GLY A 485 -5.37 -2.68 -22.26
C GLY A 485 -6.69 -3.16 -21.64
N VAL A 486 -7.69 -2.30 -21.56
CA VAL A 486 -9.04 -2.64 -21.06
C VAL A 486 -9.67 -3.74 -21.92
N ALA A 487 -9.60 -3.65 -23.26
CA ALA A 487 -10.11 -4.68 -24.15
C ALA A 487 -9.45 -6.04 -23.89
N LYS A 488 -8.12 -6.07 -23.69
CA LYS A 488 -7.39 -7.30 -23.34
C LYS A 488 -7.80 -7.86 -21.96
N LEU A 489 -8.08 -7.00 -20.99
CA LEU A 489 -8.60 -7.42 -19.69
C LEU A 489 -10.02 -7.98 -19.81
N ASP A 490 -10.87 -7.42 -20.67
CA ASP A 490 -12.21 -7.97 -20.97
C ASP A 490 -12.12 -9.37 -21.58
N GLU A 491 -11.18 -9.61 -22.49
CA GLU A 491 -10.92 -10.95 -23.07
C GLU A 491 -10.37 -11.93 -22.02
N LEU A 492 -9.56 -11.43 -21.07
CA LEU A 492 -8.94 -12.26 -20.03
C LEU A 492 -9.94 -12.65 -18.92
N ARG A 493 -10.94 -11.81 -18.63
CA ARG A 493 -11.92 -12.01 -17.54
C ARG A 493 -12.57 -13.38 -17.54
N PRO A 494 -13.23 -13.86 -18.62
CA PRO A 494 -13.88 -15.18 -18.61
C PRO A 494 -12.88 -16.32 -18.44
N ARG A 495 -11.66 -16.18 -18.89
CA ARG A 495 -10.60 -17.17 -18.73
C ARG A 495 -10.15 -17.28 -17.27
N ILE A 496 -10.00 -16.15 -16.57
CA ILE A 496 -9.69 -16.11 -15.12
C ILE A 496 -10.85 -16.67 -14.30
N GLN A 497 -12.09 -16.33 -14.64
CA GLN A 497 -13.27 -16.87 -13.97
C GLN A 497 -13.41 -18.39 -14.12
N ASN A 498 -12.79 -18.98 -15.15
CA ASN A 498 -12.75 -20.42 -15.41
C ASN A 498 -11.35 -21.02 -15.23
N VAL A 499 -10.59 -20.51 -14.26
CA VAL A 499 -9.27 -21.06 -13.93
C VAL A 499 -9.40 -22.53 -13.53
N PHE A 500 -8.48 -23.35 -14.05
CA PHE A 500 -8.42 -24.78 -13.77
C PHE A 500 -7.47 -25.09 -12.62
N LEU A 501 -7.97 -25.81 -11.63
CA LEU A 501 -7.18 -26.37 -10.55
C LEU A 501 -6.94 -27.86 -10.83
N GLU A 502 -5.73 -28.20 -11.26
CA GLU A 502 -5.33 -29.56 -11.56
C GLU A 502 -5.18 -30.41 -10.29
N ASP A 503 -4.44 -29.88 -9.31
CA ASP A 503 -4.28 -30.52 -8.00
C ASP A 503 -5.52 -30.27 -7.12
N LYS A 504 -6.27 -31.31 -6.82
CA LYS A 504 -7.47 -31.28 -5.96
C LYS A 504 -7.17 -31.69 -4.52
N SER A 505 -5.91 -31.94 -4.15
CA SER A 505 -5.53 -32.22 -2.77
C SER A 505 -5.95 -31.10 -1.82
N LEU A 506 -6.15 -31.42 -0.56
CA LEU A 506 -6.57 -30.42 0.43
C LEU A 506 -5.37 -29.79 1.15
N ALA A 507 -4.43 -30.61 1.59
CA ALA A 507 -3.32 -30.18 2.44
C ALA A 507 -2.27 -29.38 1.65
N PHE A 508 -1.92 -28.20 2.12
CA PHE A 508 -0.91 -27.29 1.55
C PHE A 508 -1.05 -27.06 0.04
N ASN A 509 -2.27 -26.97 -0.46
CA ASN A 509 -2.54 -26.74 -1.87
C ASN A 509 -2.30 -25.28 -2.23
N THR A 510 -1.07 -24.92 -2.51
CA THR A 510 -0.69 -23.56 -2.92
C THR A 510 -1.27 -23.16 -4.27
N ALA A 511 -1.49 -24.11 -5.19
CA ALA A 511 -2.15 -23.85 -6.47
C ALA A 511 -3.59 -23.35 -6.30
N ARG A 512 -4.33 -23.87 -5.28
CA ARG A 512 -5.66 -23.39 -4.91
C ARG A 512 -5.60 -21.95 -4.41
N ILE A 513 -4.62 -21.63 -3.55
CA ILE A 513 -4.44 -20.28 -3.03
C ILE A 513 -4.08 -19.32 -4.16
N GLU A 514 -3.16 -19.69 -5.05
CA GLU A 514 -2.80 -18.88 -6.23
C GLU A 514 -3.99 -18.65 -7.18
N ALA A 515 -4.89 -19.60 -7.32
CA ALA A 515 -6.10 -19.44 -8.12
C ALA A 515 -7.07 -18.44 -7.47
N LEU A 516 -7.20 -18.43 -6.14
CA LEU A 516 -7.99 -17.44 -5.38
C LEU A 516 -7.34 -16.05 -5.45
N GLU A 517 -6.04 -15.95 -5.25
CA GLU A 517 -5.28 -14.70 -5.38
C GLU A 517 -5.40 -14.09 -6.77
N LEU A 518 -5.44 -14.92 -7.82
CA LEU A 518 -5.63 -14.45 -9.20
C LEU A 518 -6.99 -13.76 -9.39
N GLN A 519 -8.06 -14.23 -8.74
CA GLN A 519 -9.36 -13.56 -8.77
C GLN A 519 -9.25 -12.15 -8.18
N ASN A 520 -8.57 -12.02 -7.03
CA ASN A 520 -8.38 -10.75 -6.34
C ASN A 520 -7.50 -9.78 -7.15
N LEU A 521 -6.40 -10.29 -7.71
CA LEU A 521 -5.52 -9.53 -8.60
C LEU A 521 -6.26 -8.99 -9.81
N PHE A 522 -7.10 -9.82 -10.43
CA PHE A 522 -7.85 -9.43 -11.62
C PHE A 522 -8.83 -8.29 -11.32
N GLU A 523 -9.62 -8.41 -10.24
CA GLU A 523 -10.59 -7.36 -9.89
C GLU A 523 -9.88 -6.03 -9.59
N THR A 524 -8.74 -6.07 -8.87
CA THR A 524 -7.93 -4.88 -8.59
C THR A 524 -7.32 -4.28 -9.86
N ALA A 525 -6.78 -5.10 -10.76
CA ALA A 525 -6.20 -4.66 -12.01
C ALA A 525 -7.26 -4.04 -12.95
N TYR A 526 -8.43 -4.65 -12.99
CA TYR A 526 -9.53 -4.14 -13.80
C TYR A 526 -10.06 -2.80 -13.28
N ALA A 527 -10.25 -2.68 -11.97
CA ALA A 527 -10.61 -1.41 -11.33
C ALA A 527 -9.57 -0.32 -11.63
N THR A 528 -8.27 -0.65 -11.50
CA THR A 528 -7.15 0.24 -11.84
C THR A 528 -7.23 0.70 -13.30
N ALA A 529 -7.48 -0.22 -14.22
CA ALA A 529 -7.50 0.07 -15.66
C ALA A 529 -8.67 1.01 -16.03
N ILE A 530 -9.87 0.75 -15.51
CA ILE A 530 -11.04 1.60 -15.75
C ILE A 530 -10.85 2.98 -15.14
N ALA A 531 -10.35 3.06 -13.90
CA ALA A 531 -10.11 4.34 -13.23
C ALA A 531 -9.03 5.17 -13.93
N ALA A 532 -7.92 4.54 -14.35
CA ALA A 532 -6.86 5.20 -15.09
C ALA A 532 -7.32 5.73 -16.46
N ALA A 533 -8.11 4.95 -17.20
CA ALA A 533 -8.68 5.39 -18.48
C ALA A 533 -9.68 6.53 -18.30
N GLY A 534 -10.46 6.51 -17.21
CA GLY A 534 -11.49 7.50 -16.92
C GLY A 534 -10.98 8.86 -16.46
N ARG A 535 -9.82 8.94 -15.76
CA ARG A 535 -9.24 10.20 -15.27
C ARG A 535 -8.43 10.90 -16.38
N THR A 536 -8.96 12.00 -16.92
CA THR A 536 -8.41 12.72 -18.08
C THR A 536 -7.58 13.95 -17.67
N GLU A 537 -6.57 13.74 -16.83
CA GLU A 537 -5.58 14.73 -16.39
C GLU A 537 -4.26 14.05 -16.06
N SER A 538 -3.21 14.82 -15.78
CA SER A 538 -2.00 14.33 -15.10
C SER A 538 -1.92 14.91 -13.70
N ARG A 539 -1.82 14.01 -12.67
CA ARG A 539 -1.73 14.39 -11.27
C ARG A 539 -0.90 13.36 -10.50
N GLY A 540 0.16 13.80 -9.82
CA GLY A 540 1.02 12.94 -9.03
C GLY A 540 1.57 11.76 -9.83
N ALA A 541 1.27 10.54 -9.40
CA ALA A 541 1.71 9.31 -10.07
C ALA A 541 0.89 8.97 -11.34
N HIS A 542 -0.27 9.59 -11.55
CA HIS A 542 -1.07 9.43 -12.76
C HIS A 542 -0.58 10.40 -13.83
N ALA A 543 0.26 9.92 -14.74
CA ALA A 543 0.87 10.74 -15.80
C ALA A 543 0.31 10.33 -17.17
N ARG A 544 -0.51 11.21 -17.77
CA ARG A 544 -1.14 11.06 -19.09
C ARG A 544 -0.35 11.79 -20.16
N GLU A 545 0.07 11.10 -21.22
CA GLU A 545 0.74 11.75 -22.36
C GLU A 545 -0.23 12.60 -23.21
N ASP A 546 -1.50 12.23 -23.22
CA ASP A 546 -2.57 12.90 -23.94
C ASP A 546 -3.29 13.98 -23.13
N PHE A 547 -3.08 14.05 -21.81
CA PHE A 547 -3.59 15.09 -20.89
C PHE A 547 -2.49 15.46 -19.89
N GLN A 548 -1.51 16.22 -20.33
CA GLN A 548 -0.27 16.46 -19.57
C GLN A 548 -0.45 17.38 -18.36
N GLU A 549 -1.46 18.24 -18.38
CA GLU A 549 -1.71 19.23 -17.34
C GLU A 549 -2.62 18.67 -16.23
N ARG A 550 -2.47 19.22 -15.03
CA ARG A 550 -3.40 19.03 -13.92
C ARG A 550 -4.64 19.87 -14.15
N ASP A 551 -5.80 19.29 -13.98
CA ASP A 551 -7.11 19.92 -14.21
C ASP A 551 -7.89 20.03 -12.89
N ASP A 552 -7.68 21.11 -12.15
CA ASP A 552 -8.36 21.33 -10.87
C ASP A 552 -9.85 21.65 -11.02
N ASP A 553 -10.29 22.15 -12.18
CA ASP A 553 -11.70 22.48 -12.43
C ASP A 553 -12.57 21.21 -12.52
N ASN A 554 -12.03 20.14 -13.13
CA ASN A 554 -12.75 18.90 -13.36
C ASN A 554 -12.32 17.73 -12.45
N TRP A 555 -11.06 17.74 -11.98
CA TRP A 555 -10.43 16.58 -11.34
C TRP A 555 -9.87 16.84 -9.94
N LEU A 556 -10.15 17.98 -9.29
CA LEU A 556 -9.87 18.16 -7.87
C LEU A 556 -10.89 17.35 -7.04
N CYS A 557 -10.88 16.03 -7.26
CA CYS A 557 -11.80 15.08 -6.64
C CYS A 557 -11.16 13.67 -6.63
N HIS A 558 -11.71 12.82 -5.80
CA HIS A 558 -11.43 11.39 -5.83
C HIS A 558 -12.16 10.73 -7.00
N SER A 559 -11.53 9.73 -7.60
CA SER A 559 -12.18 8.81 -8.54
C SER A 559 -12.74 7.60 -7.79
N ILE A 560 -13.95 7.20 -8.14
CA ILE A 560 -14.63 6.06 -7.53
C ILE A 560 -14.91 5.02 -8.61
N TYR A 561 -14.39 3.81 -8.43
CA TYR A 561 -14.74 2.67 -9.28
C TYR A 561 -15.85 1.86 -8.62
N PHE A 562 -16.96 1.70 -9.32
CA PHE A 562 -18.06 0.83 -8.91
C PHE A 562 -17.91 -0.55 -9.56
N PRO A 563 -18.06 -1.66 -8.81
CA PRO A 563 -17.90 -3.00 -9.34
C PRO A 563 -18.76 -3.24 -10.60
N GLY A 564 -18.11 -3.71 -11.67
CA GLY A 564 -18.75 -3.98 -12.96
C GLY A 564 -19.07 -2.76 -13.84
N SER A 565 -18.76 -1.55 -13.38
CA SER A 565 -18.92 -0.34 -14.20
C SER A 565 -17.78 -0.19 -15.21
N LYS A 566 -18.08 0.47 -16.34
CA LYS A 566 -17.08 0.97 -17.31
C LYS A 566 -16.79 2.47 -17.12
N GLU A 567 -17.49 3.10 -16.20
CA GLU A 567 -17.36 4.52 -15.87
C GLU A 567 -17.01 4.68 -14.40
N ILE A 568 -16.30 5.76 -14.08
CA ILE A 568 -15.95 6.13 -12.72
C ILE A 568 -16.90 7.21 -12.21
N GLY A 569 -17.16 7.18 -10.89
CA GLY A 569 -17.79 8.27 -10.16
C GLY A 569 -16.75 9.25 -9.61
N LYS A 570 -17.24 10.29 -8.97
CA LYS A 570 -16.44 11.32 -8.31
C LYS A 570 -16.93 11.55 -6.88
N ARG A 571 -15.99 11.78 -5.98
CA ARG A 571 -16.23 12.18 -4.59
C ARG A 571 -15.40 13.41 -4.31
N SER A 572 -15.99 14.39 -3.60
CA SER A 572 -15.26 15.61 -3.24
C SER A 572 -14.11 15.33 -2.29
N VAL A 573 -13.00 16.05 -2.47
CA VAL A 573 -11.89 16.05 -1.49
C VAL A 573 -12.34 16.76 -0.22
N ASN A 574 -11.99 16.21 0.94
CA ASN A 574 -12.30 16.82 2.23
C ASN A 574 -11.22 17.84 2.62
N PHE A 575 -11.57 19.12 2.54
CA PHE A 575 -10.74 20.25 2.94
C PHE A 575 -10.98 20.70 4.39
N SER A 576 -11.83 20.01 5.15
CA SER A 576 -12.15 20.39 6.53
C SER A 576 -10.93 20.23 7.43
N LEU A 577 -10.58 21.30 8.16
CA LEU A 577 -9.50 21.30 9.14
C LEU A 577 -10.01 21.81 10.49
N LYS A 578 -9.39 21.34 11.57
CA LYS A 578 -9.73 21.73 12.94
C LYS A 578 -8.82 22.85 13.47
N THR A 579 -7.61 22.95 12.95
CA THR A 579 -6.57 23.80 13.54
C THR A 579 -6.20 25.02 12.69
N ARG A 580 -6.56 25.04 11.42
CA ARG A 580 -6.22 26.12 10.49
C ARG A 580 -7.12 26.16 9.26
N GLU A 581 -6.96 27.19 8.42
CA GLU A 581 -7.54 27.21 7.07
C GLU A 581 -6.85 26.16 6.17
N PRO A 582 -7.58 25.55 5.21
CA PRO A 582 -7.05 24.56 4.32
C PRO A 582 -5.92 25.10 3.43
N PHE A 583 -5.05 24.21 3.00
CA PHE A 583 -4.05 24.53 1.99
C PHE A 583 -4.70 24.50 0.60
N GLU A 584 -4.75 25.65 -0.04
CA GLU A 584 -5.27 25.79 -1.40
C GLU A 584 -4.36 25.12 -2.42
N PRO A 585 -4.91 24.51 -3.49
CA PRO A 585 -4.13 23.92 -4.56
C PRO A 585 -3.16 24.91 -5.22
N LYS A 586 -1.90 24.49 -5.36
CA LYS A 586 -0.83 25.25 -6.02
C LYS A 586 -0.06 24.34 -6.96
N VAL A 587 0.64 24.93 -7.92
CA VAL A 587 1.61 24.20 -8.75
C VAL A 587 2.72 23.67 -7.85
N ARG A 588 3.02 22.39 -7.96
CA ARG A 588 4.12 21.78 -7.22
C ARG A 588 5.48 22.18 -7.81
N THR A 589 6.35 22.73 -7.00
CA THR A 589 7.74 23.08 -7.34
C THR A 589 8.70 22.25 -6.49
N TYR A 590 9.76 21.72 -7.11
CA TYR A 590 10.78 20.87 -6.50
C TYR A 590 12.19 21.33 -6.80
#